data_4964dcaa2a7b9645da69208b0805fbb7
#
_entry.id   4964dcaa2a7b9645da69208b0805fbb7
#
_cell.length_a   1.000
_cell.length_b   1.000
_cell.length_c   1.000
_cell.angle_alpha   90.00
_cell.angle_beta   90.00
_cell.angle_gamma   90.00
#
_symmetry.space_group_name_H-M   'P 1'
#
loop_
_entity.id
_entity.type
_entity.pdbx_description
1 polymer ?
#
loop_
_entity_poly.entity_id
_entity_poly.type
_entity_poly.pdbx_seq_one_letter_code
_entity_poly.pdbx_strand_id
1 'polypeptide(L)'
;PIDPPNAVLYTSSHRFEPLMPQIALGKLVDETRRVFELSHELRGSLHPVTLMAVRELVRSMNSYYSNRIEGQGTHPGNIDRALRADFSTRPDVARRQRVAVAHIEAERQLEARTANVVWRDVDALRSDLLIDAHRALYGRLPEDDRRSPEGIVIAPGSVRVDDVTVGRHDAPAHGSIRAFFGRMDDTYPKLRGVDSLLCGIAAA
;
A
#
# COMPACT_ATOMS: atom_id res chain seq x y z
N PRO A 1 5.02 22.55 29.45
CA PRO A 1 4.30 21.98 28.35
C PRO A 1 4.34 23.01 27.22
N ILE A 2 5.09 22.70 26.17
CA ILE A 2 5.10 23.51 24.95
C ILE A 2 3.91 23.02 24.19
N ASP A 3 2.89 23.87 23.98
CA ASP A 3 1.80 23.58 23.06
C ASP A 3 2.41 23.18 21.71
N PRO A 4 1.98 22.06 21.12
CA PRO A 4 2.41 21.74 19.78
C PRO A 4 2.05 22.91 18.87
N PRO A 5 2.96 23.37 18.00
CA PRO A 5 2.63 24.41 17.05
C PRO A 5 1.38 23.96 16.28
N ASN A 6 0.40 24.85 16.14
CA ASN A 6 -0.82 24.59 15.40
C ASN A 6 -0.44 23.94 14.07
N ALA A 7 -0.67 22.63 13.94
CA ALA A 7 -0.41 21.92 12.70
C ALA A 7 -1.30 22.55 11.62
N VAL A 8 -0.70 23.17 10.61
CA VAL A 8 -1.43 23.74 9.49
C VAL A 8 -1.90 22.57 8.63
N LEU A 9 -3.12 22.13 8.87
CA LEU A 9 -3.71 21.03 8.11
C LEU A 9 -3.85 21.40 6.64
N TYR A 10 -3.47 20.49 5.76
CA TYR A 10 -3.67 20.67 4.33
C TYR A 10 -5.16 20.65 3.99
N THR A 11 -5.66 21.74 3.42
CA THR A 11 -7.03 21.83 2.90
C THR A 11 -7.07 21.96 1.38
N SER A 12 -5.96 22.37 0.76
CA SER A 12 -5.87 22.62 -0.69
C SER A 12 -5.38 21.39 -1.43
N SER A 13 -6.26 20.74 -2.18
CA SER A 13 -5.95 19.58 -3.01
C SER A 13 -4.97 19.91 -4.16
N HIS A 14 -4.79 21.18 -4.53
CA HIS A 14 -3.80 21.61 -5.53
C HIS A 14 -2.35 21.37 -5.09
N ARG A 15 -2.10 21.17 -3.82
CA ARG A 15 -0.79 20.79 -3.30
C ARG A 15 -0.49 19.29 -3.49
N PHE A 16 -1.51 18.51 -3.84
CA PHE A 16 -1.35 17.11 -4.20
C PHE A 16 -1.07 17.01 -5.71
N GLU A 17 0.15 17.30 -6.06
CA GLU A 17 0.67 17.10 -7.42
C GLU A 17 1.54 15.84 -7.45
N PRO A 18 1.51 15.06 -8.54
CA PRO A 18 2.49 14.01 -8.72
C PRO A 18 3.88 14.66 -8.69
N LEU A 19 4.69 14.30 -7.70
CA LEU A 19 6.05 14.79 -7.59
C LEU A 19 6.92 14.10 -8.64
N MET A 20 6.64 14.40 -9.91
CA MET A 20 7.42 13.85 -11.02
C MET A 20 8.86 14.37 -10.94
N PRO A 21 9.86 13.50 -11.04
CA PRO A 21 11.26 13.91 -11.07
C PRO A 21 11.52 14.89 -12.21
N GLN A 22 12.13 16.02 -11.91
CA GLN A 22 12.49 17.03 -12.91
C GLN A 22 13.98 17.03 -13.27
N ILE A 23 14.79 16.35 -12.44
CA ILE A 23 16.25 16.28 -12.61
C ILE A 23 16.62 14.86 -13.04
N ALA A 24 17.56 14.75 -13.98
CA ALA A 24 18.07 13.49 -14.50
C ALA A 24 16.97 12.58 -15.10
N LEU A 25 15.94 13.18 -15.68
CA LEU A 25 14.77 12.46 -16.21
C LEU A 25 15.16 11.34 -17.19
N GLY A 26 16.11 11.60 -18.09
CA GLY A 26 16.59 10.58 -19.05
C GLY A 26 17.11 9.32 -18.35
N LYS A 27 17.97 9.50 -17.34
CA LYS A 27 18.50 8.37 -16.57
C LYS A 27 17.40 7.59 -15.83
N LEU A 28 16.44 8.29 -15.22
CA LEU A 28 15.32 7.68 -14.53
C LEU A 28 14.40 6.90 -15.48
N VAL A 29 14.17 7.44 -16.67
CA VAL A 29 13.42 6.75 -17.75
C VAL A 29 14.13 5.45 -18.15
N ASP A 30 15.45 5.49 -18.33
CA ASP A 30 16.22 4.32 -18.74
C ASP A 30 16.24 3.25 -17.64
N GLU A 31 16.42 3.62 -16.38
CA GLU A 31 16.35 2.68 -15.24
C GLU A 31 14.94 2.10 -15.08
N THR A 32 13.92 2.90 -15.23
CA THR A 32 12.52 2.46 -15.18
C THR A 32 12.23 1.44 -16.28
N ARG A 33 12.68 1.71 -17.51
CA ARG A 33 12.57 0.78 -18.64
C ARG A 33 13.27 -0.53 -18.33
N ARG A 34 14.48 -0.46 -17.77
CA ARG A 34 15.27 -1.64 -17.42
C ARG A 34 14.57 -2.50 -16.35
N VAL A 35 13.97 -1.90 -15.32
CA VAL A 35 13.16 -2.64 -14.33
C VAL A 35 12.02 -3.37 -15.01
N PHE A 36 11.33 -2.71 -15.93
CA PHE A 36 10.24 -3.29 -16.69
C PHE A 36 10.71 -4.47 -17.58
N GLU A 37 11.80 -4.29 -18.32
CA GLU A 37 12.40 -5.32 -19.16
C GLU A 37 12.81 -6.56 -18.34
N LEU A 38 13.55 -6.35 -17.23
CA LEU A 38 13.96 -7.44 -16.33
C LEU A 38 12.77 -8.18 -15.72
N SER A 39 11.71 -7.45 -15.36
CA SER A 39 10.47 -8.06 -14.85
C SER A 39 9.80 -8.96 -15.89
N HIS A 40 9.76 -8.51 -17.15
CA HIS A 40 9.19 -9.31 -18.25
C HIS A 40 10.07 -10.51 -18.61
N GLU A 41 11.38 -10.33 -18.63
CA GLU A 41 12.35 -11.41 -18.86
C GLU A 41 12.22 -12.48 -17.78
N LEU A 42 12.22 -12.09 -16.51
CA LEU A 42 12.03 -13.02 -15.39
C LEU A 42 10.71 -13.78 -15.52
N ARG A 43 9.62 -13.08 -15.84
CA ARG A 43 8.30 -13.70 -16.03
C ARG A 43 8.28 -14.67 -17.20
N GLY A 44 8.93 -14.32 -18.31
CA GLY A 44 9.00 -15.16 -19.51
C GLY A 44 9.93 -16.35 -19.40
N SER A 45 10.93 -16.29 -18.51
CA SER A 45 11.93 -17.37 -18.32
C SER A 45 11.49 -18.47 -17.36
N LEU A 46 10.44 -18.23 -16.56
CA LEU A 46 9.99 -19.19 -15.56
C LEU A 46 8.82 -20.06 -16.03
N HIS A 47 8.90 -21.34 -15.70
CA HIS A 47 7.74 -22.21 -15.84
C HIS A 47 6.57 -21.70 -14.98
N PRO A 48 5.31 -21.77 -15.42
CA PRO A 48 4.14 -21.23 -14.68
C PRO A 48 4.05 -21.68 -13.22
N VAL A 49 4.35 -22.93 -12.91
CA VAL A 49 4.36 -23.46 -11.54
C VAL A 49 5.42 -22.76 -10.68
N THR A 50 6.61 -22.57 -11.24
CA THR A 50 7.71 -21.86 -10.55
C THR A 50 7.34 -20.39 -10.34
N LEU A 51 6.73 -19.76 -11.33
CA LEU A 51 6.28 -18.38 -11.23
C LEU A 51 5.24 -18.21 -10.10
N MET A 52 4.30 -19.16 -9.95
CA MET A 52 3.35 -19.15 -8.84
C MET A 52 4.06 -19.26 -7.47
N ALA A 53 5.02 -20.18 -7.33
CA ALA A 53 5.78 -20.34 -6.10
C ALA A 53 6.58 -19.07 -5.75
N VAL A 54 7.23 -18.46 -6.75
CA VAL A 54 7.97 -17.20 -6.57
C VAL A 54 7.04 -16.07 -6.15
N ARG A 55 5.85 -15.97 -6.72
CA ARG A 55 4.85 -14.96 -6.32
C ARG A 55 4.45 -15.09 -4.86
N GLU A 56 4.18 -16.30 -4.39
CA GLU A 56 3.84 -16.54 -2.97
C GLU A 56 5.00 -16.17 -2.04
N LEU A 57 6.22 -16.49 -2.43
CA LEU A 57 7.41 -16.09 -1.69
C LEU A 57 7.52 -14.56 -1.62
N VAL A 58 7.36 -13.88 -2.76
CA VAL A 58 7.44 -12.41 -2.85
C VAL A 58 6.35 -11.76 -1.98
N ARG A 59 5.12 -12.30 -1.95
CA ARG A 59 4.07 -11.79 -1.04
C ARG A 59 4.47 -11.88 0.42
N SER A 60 5.03 -13.02 0.83
CA SER A 60 5.52 -13.18 2.21
C SER A 60 6.64 -12.19 2.52
N MET A 61 7.53 -11.95 1.57
CA MET A 61 8.61 -10.96 1.71
C MET A 61 8.04 -9.53 1.78
N ASN A 62 7.10 -9.17 0.91
CA ASN A 62 6.43 -7.86 0.93
C ASN A 62 5.76 -7.62 2.27
N SER A 63 5.00 -8.61 2.75
CA SER A 63 4.37 -8.51 4.07
C SER A 63 5.39 -8.34 5.18
N TYR A 64 6.49 -9.09 5.15
CA TYR A 64 7.56 -8.96 6.15
C TYR A 64 8.18 -7.57 6.15
N TYR A 65 8.61 -7.07 4.99
CA TYR A 65 9.32 -5.80 4.90
C TYR A 65 8.40 -4.61 5.17
N SER A 66 7.19 -4.59 4.61
CA SER A 66 6.22 -3.52 4.85
C SER A 66 5.84 -3.41 6.32
N ASN A 67 5.50 -4.54 6.96
CA ASN A 67 5.17 -4.52 8.39
C ASN A 67 6.39 -4.17 9.27
N ARG A 68 7.60 -4.51 8.84
CA ARG A 68 8.83 -4.15 9.56
C ARG A 68 9.08 -2.64 9.51
N ILE A 69 8.87 -2.00 8.37
CA ILE A 69 8.99 -0.54 8.23
C ILE A 69 8.03 0.17 9.19
N GLU A 70 6.81 -0.34 9.32
CA GLU A 70 5.76 0.19 10.22
C GLU A 70 5.92 -0.22 11.69
N GLY A 71 7.05 -0.82 12.06
CA GLY A 71 7.28 -1.29 13.44
C GLY A 71 6.42 -2.50 13.86
N GLN A 72 5.66 -3.09 12.93
CA GLN A 72 4.81 -4.26 13.14
C GLN A 72 5.48 -5.57 12.70
N GLY A 73 6.77 -5.55 12.45
CA GLY A 73 7.52 -6.69 11.93
C GLY A 73 7.47 -7.91 12.86
N THR A 74 7.39 -9.09 12.25
CA THR A 74 7.57 -10.37 12.92
C THR A 74 8.57 -11.21 12.12
N HIS A 75 9.19 -12.20 12.76
CA HIS A 75 10.16 -13.07 12.07
C HIS A 75 9.49 -13.83 10.91
N PRO A 76 10.13 -14.00 9.73
CA PRO A 76 9.56 -14.73 8.60
C PRO A 76 9.00 -16.11 8.97
N GLY A 77 9.68 -16.87 9.80
CA GLY A 77 9.19 -18.15 10.30
C GLY A 77 7.87 -18.08 11.08
N ASN A 78 7.55 -16.93 11.70
CA ASN A 78 6.26 -16.70 12.34
C ASN A 78 5.16 -16.46 11.29
N ILE A 79 5.49 -15.85 10.15
CA ILE A 79 4.57 -15.70 9.04
C ILE A 79 4.24 -17.08 8.45
N ASP A 80 5.25 -17.91 8.21
CA ASP A 80 5.08 -19.27 7.69
C ASP A 80 4.21 -20.14 8.61
N ARG A 81 4.41 -20.02 9.93
CA ARG A 81 3.56 -20.70 10.92
C ARG A 81 2.12 -20.21 10.85
N ALA A 82 1.93 -18.90 10.82
CA ALA A 82 0.60 -18.28 10.78
C ALA A 82 -0.17 -18.64 9.49
N LEU A 83 0.49 -18.76 8.35
CA LEU A 83 -0.10 -19.25 7.10
C LEU A 83 -0.64 -20.70 7.21
N ARG A 84 -0.14 -21.47 8.17
CA ARG A 84 -0.63 -22.80 8.52
C ARG A 84 -1.59 -22.78 9.73
N ALA A 85 -2.12 -21.61 10.10
CA ALA A 85 -2.98 -21.38 11.26
C ALA A 85 -2.32 -21.67 12.63
N ASP A 86 -0.97 -21.74 12.68
CA ASP A 86 -0.20 -21.90 13.92
C ASP A 86 0.20 -20.53 14.47
N PHE A 87 -0.67 -19.96 15.29
CA PHE A 87 -0.46 -18.67 15.93
C PHE A 87 0.24 -18.81 17.27
N SER A 88 1.05 -17.83 17.63
CA SER A 88 1.73 -17.76 18.92
C SER A 88 0.73 -17.62 20.07
N THR A 89 1.06 -18.18 21.21
CA THR A 89 0.33 -17.95 22.47
C THR A 89 0.60 -16.57 23.06
N ARG A 90 1.67 -15.90 22.63
CA ARG A 90 1.99 -14.52 23.03
C ARG A 90 1.14 -13.55 22.22
N PRO A 91 0.29 -12.72 22.88
CA PRO A 91 -0.67 -11.85 22.19
C PRO A 91 -0.03 -10.86 21.21
N ASP A 92 1.11 -10.29 21.58
CA ASP A 92 1.87 -9.34 20.75
C ASP A 92 2.42 -9.98 19.46
N VAL A 93 2.89 -11.23 19.57
CA VAL A 93 3.36 -12.00 18.39
C VAL A 93 2.20 -12.46 17.53
N ALA A 94 1.14 -12.98 18.17
CA ALA A 94 -0.06 -13.42 17.45
C ALA A 94 -0.72 -12.28 16.67
N ARG A 95 -0.78 -11.07 17.25
CA ARG A 95 -1.27 -9.88 16.55
C ARG A 95 -0.45 -9.59 15.28
N ARG A 96 0.88 -9.55 15.38
CA ARG A 96 1.77 -9.31 14.22
C ARG A 96 1.65 -10.42 13.17
N GLN A 97 1.47 -11.67 13.59
CA GLN A 97 1.19 -12.79 12.69
C GLN A 97 -0.12 -12.57 11.93
N ARG A 98 -1.20 -12.16 12.61
CA ARG A 98 -2.50 -11.87 11.96
C ARG A 98 -2.40 -10.71 10.98
N VAL A 99 -1.69 -9.64 11.34
CA VAL A 99 -1.44 -8.50 10.43
C VAL A 99 -0.69 -8.96 9.18
N ALA A 100 0.36 -9.78 9.34
CA ALA A 100 1.13 -10.28 8.21
C ALA A 100 0.29 -11.18 7.28
N VAL A 101 -0.51 -12.08 7.83
CA VAL A 101 -1.42 -12.93 7.03
C VAL A 101 -2.51 -12.09 6.35
N ALA A 102 -3.09 -11.13 7.06
CA ALA A 102 -4.10 -10.22 6.49
C ALA A 102 -3.54 -9.43 5.29
N HIS A 103 -2.29 -8.99 5.36
CA HIS A 103 -1.60 -8.31 4.26
C HIS A 103 -1.44 -9.24 3.04
N ILE A 104 -0.94 -10.46 3.24
CA ILE A 104 -0.77 -11.46 2.18
C ILE A 104 -2.11 -11.79 1.49
N GLU A 105 -3.16 -12.01 2.28
CA GLU A 105 -4.49 -12.34 1.75
C GLU A 105 -5.16 -11.13 1.06
N ALA A 106 -4.91 -9.90 1.54
CA ALA A 106 -5.38 -8.70 0.87
C ALA A 106 -4.71 -8.54 -0.50
N GLU A 107 -3.40 -8.76 -0.59
CA GLU A 107 -2.65 -8.72 -1.85
C GLU A 107 -3.19 -9.77 -2.85
N ARG A 108 -3.43 -11.01 -2.40
CA ARG A 108 -4.05 -12.06 -3.23
C ARG A 108 -5.42 -11.66 -3.77
N GLN A 109 -6.26 -11.06 -2.91
CA GLN A 109 -7.60 -10.63 -3.31
C GLN A 109 -7.52 -9.51 -4.35
N LEU A 110 -6.65 -8.53 -4.17
CA LEU A 110 -6.49 -7.42 -5.11
C LEU A 110 -5.94 -7.92 -6.46
N GLU A 111 -4.96 -8.81 -6.45
CA GLU A 111 -4.45 -9.43 -7.68
C GLU A 111 -5.53 -10.24 -8.41
N ALA A 112 -6.28 -11.06 -7.69
CA ALA A 112 -7.37 -11.84 -8.28
C ALA A 112 -8.46 -10.96 -8.92
N ARG A 113 -8.75 -9.80 -8.31
CA ARG A 113 -9.68 -8.80 -8.84
C ARG A 113 -9.18 -8.21 -10.17
N THR A 114 -7.88 -7.99 -10.29
CA THR A 114 -7.28 -7.39 -11.48
C THR A 114 -6.91 -8.40 -12.58
N ALA A 115 -6.88 -9.69 -12.26
CA ALA A 115 -6.42 -10.75 -13.17
C ALA A 115 -7.25 -10.88 -14.47
N ASN A 116 -8.55 -10.54 -14.41
CA ASN A 116 -9.48 -10.65 -15.53
C ASN A 116 -9.82 -9.31 -16.19
N VAL A 117 -9.18 -8.23 -15.76
CA VAL A 117 -9.41 -6.88 -16.30
C VAL A 117 -8.33 -6.57 -17.32
N VAL A 118 -8.69 -5.90 -18.41
CA VAL A 118 -7.71 -5.40 -19.38
C VAL A 118 -6.82 -4.38 -18.68
N TRP A 119 -5.51 -4.57 -18.71
CA TRP A 119 -4.54 -3.78 -17.96
C TRP A 119 -4.68 -2.26 -18.15
N ARG A 120 -5.14 -1.79 -19.29
CA ARG A 120 -5.43 -0.36 -19.54
C ARG A 120 -6.62 0.17 -18.74
N ASP A 121 -7.45 -0.71 -18.19
CA ASP A 121 -8.63 -0.35 -17.40
C ASP A 121 -8.36 -0.52 -15.90
N VAL A 122 -7.19 -1.05 -15.51
CA VAL A 122 -6.71 -1.12 -14.14
C VAL A 122 -5.81 0.07 -13.87
N ASP A 123 -6.25 0.95 -13.03
CA ASP A 123 -5.46 2.07 -12.60
C ASP A 123 -5.08 1.88 -11.13
N ALA A 124 -3.83 1.48 -10.90
CA ALA A 124 -3.31 1.23 -9.56
C ALA A 124 -3.25 2.49 -8.69
N LEU A 125 -3.33 3.66 -9.32
CA LEU A 125 -3.23 4.95 -8.64
C LEU A 125 -4.61 5.63 -8.45
N ARG A 126 -5.69 4.86 -8.49
CA ARG A 126 -7.03 5.37 -8.20
C ARG A 126 -7.39 5.23 -6.73
N SER A 127 -8.15 6.20 -6.25
CA SER A 127 -8.61 6.24 -4.86
C SER A 127 -9.50 5.05 -4.48
N ASP A 128 -10.28 4.52 -5.43
CA ASP A 128 -11.13 3.35 -5.18
C ASP A 128 -10.29 2.09 -4.91
N LEU A 129 -9.18 1.89 -5.60
CA LEU A 129 -8.27 0.78 -5.32
C LEU A 129 -7.61 0.93 -3.95
N LEU A 130 -7.23 2.15 -3.56
CA LEU A 130 -6.68 2.42 -2.23
C LEU A 130 -7.70 2.08 -1.12
N ILE A 131 -8.96 2.51 -1.29
CA ILE A 131 -10.04 2.19 -0.36
C ILE A 131 -10.30 0.67 -0.30
N ASP A 132 -10.25 -0.01 -1.43
CA ASP A 132 -10.43 -1.45 -1.50
C ASP A 132 -9.26 -2.21 -0.86
N ALA A 133 -8.03 -1.74 -1.03
CA ALA A 133 -6.86 -2.30 -0.35
C ALA A 133 -6.99 -2.16 1.18
N HIS A 134 -7.37 -0.98 1.65
CA HIS A 134 -7.64 -0.74 3.06
C HIS A 134 -8.77 -1.66 3.59
N ARG A 135 -9.87 -1.79 2.83
CA ARG A 135 -10.97 -2.70 3.19
C ARG A 135 -10.51 -4.15 3.22
N ALA A 136 -9.73 -4.58 2.24
CA ALA A 136 -9.23 -5.94 2.14
C ALA A 136 -8.30 -6.31 3.31
N LEU A 137 -7.42 -5.39 3.71
CA LEU A 137 -6.51 -5.60 4.84
C LEU A 137 -7.25 -5.61 6.18
N TYR A 138 -7.91 -4.51 6.50
CA TYR A 138 -8.53 -4.32 7.82
C TYR A 138 -9.77 -5.20 8.03
N GLY A 139 -10.48 -5.58 6.96
CA GLY A 139 -11.61 -6.50 7.04
C GLY A 139 -11.26 -7.92 7.48
N ARG A 140 -9.98 -8.29 7.44
CA ARG A 140 -9.46 -9.59 7.88
C ARG A 140 -8.98 -9.60 9.32
N LEU A 141 -8.85 -8.44 9.93
CA LEU A 141 -8.36 -8.31 11.29
C LEU A 141 -9.54 -8.29 12.28
N PRO A 142 -9.42 -8.95 13.43
CA PRO A 142 -10.36 -8.77 14.53
C PRO A 142 -10.36 -7.32 15.00
N GLU A 143 -11.43 -6.88 15.65
CA GLU A 143 -11.59 -5.49 16.08
C GLU A 143 -10.43 -4.99 16.94
N ASP A 144 -9.95 -5.81 17.87
CA ASP A 144 -8.85 -5.44 18.76
C ASP A 144 -7.52 -5.16 18.01
N ASP A 145 -7.31 -5.82 16.88
CA ASP A 145 -6.13 -5.60 16.04
C ASP A 145 -6.27 -4.37 15.10
N ARG A 146 -7.49 -3.84 14.97
CA ARG A 146 -7.82 -2.65 14.17
C ARG A 146 -7.88 -1.36 14.99
N ARG A 147 -7.30 -1.34 16.17
CA ARG A 147 -7.27 -0.13 17.01
C ARG A 147 -6.01 0.69 16.73
N SER A 148 -6.21 2.00 16.58
CA SER A 148 -5.11 2.96 16.59
C SER A 148 -4.45 3.02 17.97
N PRO A 149 -3.25 3.65 18.10
CA PRO A 149 -2.64 3.89 19.41
C PRO A 149 -3.54 4.66 20.38
N GLU A 150 -4.43 5.51 19.86
CA GLU A 150 -5.42 6.30 20.62
C GLU A 150 -6.69 5.49 20.96
N GLY A 151 -6.76 4.21 20.55
CA GLY A 151 -7.88 3.32 20.83
C GLY A 151 -9.04 3.41 19.85
N ILE A 152 -8.94 4.21 18.79
CA ILE A 152 -9.98 4.36 17.77
C ILE A 152 -10.06 3.08 16.92
N VAL A 153 -11.26 2.53 16.75
CA VAL A 153 -11.47 1.36 15.89
C VAL A 153 -11.48 1.79 14.43
N ILE A 154 -10.59 1.21 13.65
CA ILE A 154 -10.47 1.48 12.21
C ILE A 154 -11.54 0.67 11.46
N ALA A 155 -12.48 1.36 10.82
CA ALA A 155 -13.49 0.73 9.98
C ALA A 155 -12.91 0.39 8.59
N PRO A 156 -13.00 -0.88 8.14
CA PRO A 156 -12.44 -1.31 6.86
C PRO A 156 -12.98 -0.52 5.66
N GLY A 157 -12.11 0.10 4.88
CA GLY A 157 -12.47 0.87 3.70
C GLY A 157 -13.10 2.23 3.98
N SER A 158 -13.09 2.69 5.22
CA SER A 158 -13.60 4.01 5.58
C SER A 158 -12.49 5.05 5.56
N VAL A 159 -12.85 6.23 5.11
CA VAL A 159 -12.02 7.42 5.29
C VAL A 159 -12.23 7.93 6.72
N ARG A 160 -11.15 8.37 7.36
CA ARG A 160 -11.23 8.94 8.73
C ARG A 160 -12.14 10.16 8.77
N VAL A 161 -12.77 10.37 9.91
CA VAL A 161 -13.69 11.47 10.18
C VAL A 161 -13.10 12.53 11.12
N ASP A 162 -11.91 12.25 11.65
CA ASP A 162 -11.18 13.14 12.56
C ASP A 162 -9.82 13.52 11.98
N ASP A 163 -9.29 14.65 12.40
CA ASP A 163 -7.93 15.06 12.05
C ASP A 163 -6.90 14.25 12.82
N VAL A 164 -5.79 13.95 12.14
CA VAL A 164 -4.69 13.19 12.73
C VAL A 164 -3.36 13.90 12.50
N THR A 165 -2.47 13.79 13.45
CA THR A 165 -1.09 14.23 13.34
C THR A 165 -0.18 13.01 13.34
N VAL A 166 0.71 12.91 12.36
CA VAL A 166 1.65 11.80 12.23
C VAL A 166 3.07 12.33 12.44
N GLY A 167 3.52 12.32 13.68
CA GLY A 167 4.84 12.84 14.04
C GLY A 167 4.96 14.33 13.70
N ARG A 168 5.82 14.68 12.73
CA ARG A 168 6.01 16.04 12.20
C ARG A 168 5.31 16.30 10.88
N HIS A 169 4.54 15.32 10.39
CA HIS A 169 3.85 15.42 9.11
C HIS A 169 2.44 15.96 9.32
N ASP A 170 2.13 17.04 8.62
CA ASP A 170 0.78 17.55 8.53
C ASP A 170 -0.03 16.62 7.64
N ALA A 171 -1.09 16.05 8.17
CA ALA A 171 -2.03 15.27 7.38
C ALA A 171 -3.05 16.21 6.70
N PRO A 172 -3.65 15.80 5.56
CA PRO A 172 -4.80 16.51 5.03
C PRO A 172 -5.92 16.57 6.06
N ALA A 173 -6.59 17.71 6.19
CA ALA A 173 -7.77 17.80 7.04
C ALA A 173 -8.80 16.75 6.63
N HIS A 174 -9.46 16.07 7.59
CA HIS A 174 -10.39 14.97 7.28
C HIS A 174 -11.48 15.37 6.29
N GLY A 175 -12.03 16.58 6.42
CA GLY A 175 -13.05 17.13 5.51
C GLY A 175 -12.53 17.37 4.08
N SER A 176 -11.21 17.43 3.88
CA SER A 176 -10.58 17.66 2.57
C SER A 176 -10.15 16.37 1.85
N ILE A 177 -10.15 15.23 2.52
CA ILE A 177 -9.61 13.96 1.96
C ILE A 177 -10.31 13.59 0.65
N ARG A 178 -11.63 13.78 0.56
CA ARG A 178 -12.37 13.50 -0.68
C ARG A 178 -11.92 14.37 -1.85
N ALA A 179 -11.56 15.63 -1.60
CA ALA A 179 -11.02 16.51 -2.63
C ALA A 179 -9.60 16.05 -3.08
N PHE A 180 -8.78 15.54 -2.15
CA PHE A 180 -7.49 14.94 -2.50
C PHE A 180 -7.66 13.67 -3.32
N PHE A 181 -8.61 12.80 -2.99
CA PHE A 181 -8.92 11.62 -3.79
C PHE A 181 -9.42 12.01 -5.20
N GLY A 182 -10.30 13.00 -5.31
CA GLY A 182 -10.73 13.50 -6.61
C GLY A 182 -9.56 14.05 -7.43
N ARG A 183 -8.64 14.78 -6.81
CA ARG A 183 -7.42 15.26 -7.49
C ARG A 183 -6.50 14.12 -7.93
N MET A 184 -6.34 13.09 -7.10
CA MET A 184 -5.61 11.88 -7.43
C MET A 184 -6.22 11.20 -8.67
N ASP A 185 -7.52 10.95 -8.65
CA ASP A 185 -8.27 10.30 -9.74
C ASP A 185 -8.26 11.11 -11.04
N ASP A 186 -8.17 12.43 -10.94
CA ASP A 186 -8.10 13.33 -12.08
C ASP A 186 -6.70 13.43 -12.70
N THR A 187 -5.67 13.21 -11.92
CA THR A 187 -4.28 13.48 -12.33
C THR A 187 -3.57 12.22 -12.79
N TYR A 188 -3.51 11.19 -11.95
CA TYR A 188 -2.70 10.00 -12.22
C TYR A 188 -3.21 9.16 -13.41
N PRO A 189 -4.53 8.89 -13.57
CA PRO A 189 -5.03 8.09 -14.69
C PRO A 189 -4.83 8.71 -16.07
N LYS A 190 -4.54 10.00 -16.13
CA LYS A 190 -4.31 10.72 -17.39
C LYS A 190 -2.89 10.55 -17.93
N LEU A 191 -1.97 10.12 -17.09
CA LEU A 191 -0.59 9.85 -17.50
C LEU A 191 -0.53 8.60 -18.37
N ARG A 192 0.30 8.61 -19.40
CA ARG A 192 0.44 7.53 -20.37
C ARG A 192 1.91 7.22 -20.67
N GLY A 193 2.18 5.99 -21.11
CA GLY A 193 3.50 5.56 -21.51
C GLY A 193 4.52 5.63 -20.37
N VAL A 194 5.68 6.20 -20.65
CA VAL A 194 6.80 6.32 -19.70
C VAL A 194 6.41 7.15 -18.48
N ASP A 195 5.62 8.21 -18.64
CA ASP A 195 5.19 9.07 -17.55
C ASP A 195 4.32 8.32 -16.54
N SER A 196 3.43 7.45 -17.02
CA SER A 196 2.63 6.57 -16.16
C SER A 196 3.51 5.61 -15.34
N LEU A 197 4.54 5.05 -15.96
CA LEU A 197 5.47 4.12 -15.31
C LEU A 197 6.34 4.83 -14.26
N LEU A 198 6.88 6.01 -14.60
CA LEU A 198 7.62 6.86 -13.67
C LEU A 198 6.76 7.30 -12.50
N CYS A 199 5.50 7.67 -12.76
CA CYS A 199 4.55 8.07 -11.74
C CYS A 199 4.24 6.91 -10.78
N GLY A 200 4.06 5.70 -11.31
CA GLY A 200 3.87 4.51 -10.48
C GLY A 200 5.05 4.26 -9.54
N ILE A 201 6.29 4.43 -10.02
CA ILE A 201 7.49 4.29 -9.18
C ILE A 201 7.63 5.45 -8.19
N ALA A 202 7.27 6.67 -8.56
CA ALA A 202 7.37 7.82 -7.66
C ALA A 202 6.28 7.85 -6.59
N ALA A 203 5.15 7.17 -6.83
CA ALA A 203 4.03 7.07 -5.88
C ALA A 203 4.13 5.87 -4.93
N ALA A 204 4.99 4.89 -5.24
CA ALA A 204 5.23 3.71 -4.40
C ALA A 204 6.22 4.02 -3.27
#